data_b35dcef72316977e463c5d3d3008dc44
#
_entry.id   b35dcef72316977e463c5d3d3008dc44
#
_cell.length_a   1.000
_cell.length_b   1.000
_cell.length_c   1.000
_cell.angle_alpha   90.00
_cell.angle_beta   90.00
_cell.angle_gamma   90.00
#
_symmetry.space_group_name_H-M   'P 1'
#
loop_
_entity.id
_entity.type
_entity.pdbx_description
1 polymer ?
#
loop_
_entity_poly.entity_id
_entity_poly.type
_entity_poly.pdbx_seq_one_letter_code
_entity_poly.pdbx_strand_id
1 'polypeptide(L)'
;MHMIIINKFFERLSRLFKCFVSRNYTLHHRYQNKNQITNAELILDLLKTKNFMPEYIIDIGCGYGQWTKKLLKFYPSSRYLLFDADKNNIEKLNVLKNKYNNVSYKICLLSDDNKSYKFYNMGYGSSIFEEQTSHKRKVVEITSTTLNQELPPELKNHTNNLIKLDVQGAELKVLDGLKETINSFEVIILEVSLHNYNKDSPLFDNVMNYMNVKGFRLYDLFDLKRLGENESFLIQFDCVFVRNNSNLLNVKF
;
A
#
# COMPACT_ATOMS: atom_id res chain seq x y z
N MET A 1 6.63 1.93 -51.37
CA MET A 1 6.88 0.48 -51.29
C MET A 1 8.09 0.11 -50.43
N HIS A 2 9.23 0.83 -50.49
CA HIS A 2 10.42 0.54 -49.67
C HIS A 2 10.23 0.71 -48.15
N MET A 3 9.46 1.70 -47.71
CA MET A 3 9.25 1.98 -46.28
C MET A 3 8.42 0.90 -45.57
N ILE A 4 7.50 0.23 -46.25
CA ILE A 4 6.69 -0.86 -45.72
C ILE A 4 7.50 -2.14 -45.50
N ILE A 5 8.51 -2.38 -46.38
CA ILE A 5 9.40 -3.54 -46.26
C ILE A 5 10.36 -3.37 -45.09
N ILE A 6 10.86 -2.17 -44.87
CA ILE A 6 11.75 -1.82 -43.76
C ILE A 6 11.01 -1.98 -42.40
N ASN A 7 9.77 -1.53 -42.29
CA ASN A 7 8.97 -1.69 -41.07
C ASN A 7 8.69 -3.17 -40.76
N LYS A 8 8.35 -3.98 -41.77
CA LYS A 8 8.15 -5.43 -41.58
C LYS A 8 9.43 -6.18 -41.20
N PHE A 9 10.59 -5.71 -41.68
CA PHE A 9 11.89 -6.27 -41.29
C PHE A 9 12.19 -5.97 -39.81
N PHE A 10 12.01 -4.71 -39.38
CA PHE A 10 12.19 -4.33 -37.97
C PHE A 10 11.18 -4.99 -37.03
N GLU A 11 9.94 -5.21 -37.43
CA GLU A 11 8.97 -5.99 -36.68
C GLU A 11 9.37 -7.48 -36.53
N ARG A 12 9.92 -8.09 -37.59
CA ARG A 12 10.46 -9.45 -37.52
C ARG A 12 11.71 -9.56 -36.63
N LEU A 13 12.63 -8.60 -36.72
CA LEU A 13 13.80 -8.53 -35.85
C LEU A 13 13.35 -8.36 -34.37
N SER A 14 12.40 -7.47 -34.12
CA SER A 14 11.87 -7.26 -32.76
C SER A 14 11.20 -8.51 -32.18
N ARG A 15 10.54 -9.33 -33.02
CA ARG A 15 9.96 -10.62 -32.60
C ARG A 15 11.03 -11.68 -32.30
N LEU A 16 12.14 -11.71 -33.05
CA LEU A 16 13.26 -12.62 -32.81
C LEU A 16 14.05 -12.20 -31.56
N PHE A 17 14.23 -10.90 -31.32
CA PHE A 17 14.84 -10.41 -30.09
C PHE A 17 13.92 -10.54 -28.85
N LYS A 18 12.61 -10.61 -29.01
CA LYS A 18 11.66 -10.86 -27.89
C LYS A 18 11.92 -12.19 -27.16
N CYS A 19 12.50 -13.19 -27.82
CA CYS A 19 12.90 -14.44 -27.16
C CYS A 19 14.13 -14.33 -26.28
N PHE A 20 14.98 -13.29 -26.47
CA PHE A 20 16.21 -13.08 -25.71
C PHE A 20 16.13 -11.93 -24.71
N VAL A 21 15.05 -11.16 -24.74
CA VAL A 21 14.88 -10.03 -23.84
C VAL A 21 14.37 -10.53 -22.51
N SER A 22 15.16 -10.29 -21.48
CA SER A 22 14.80 -10.63 -20.09
C SER A 22 13.42 -10.06 -19.73
N ARG A 23 12.72 -10.73 -18.80
CA ARG A 23 11.42 -10.32 -18.24
C ARG A 23 11.39 -8.82 -17.82
N ASN A 24 12.55 -8.27 -17.44
CA ASN A 24 12.75 -6.86 -17.10
C ASN A 24 12.50 -5.91 -18.27
N TYR A 25 12.84 -6.27 -19.50
CA TYR A 25 12.57 -5.44 -20.68
C TYR A 25 11.07 -5.42 -21.01
N THR A 26 10.38 -6.52 -20.83
CA THR A 26 8.93 -6.60 -21.02
C THR A 26 8.19 -5.74 -19.99
N LEU A 27 8.69 -5.70 -18.76
CA LEU A 27 8.19 -4.82 -17.69
C LEU A 27 8.45 -3.35 -18.03
N HIS A 28 9.65 -3.00 -18.51
CA HIS A 28 9.99 -1.63 -18.89
C HIS A 28 9.12 -1.14 -20.06
N HIS A 29 8.82 -1.98 -21.06
CA HIS A 29 7.91 -1.65 -22.16
C HIS A 29 6.45 -1.53 -21.72
N ARG A 30 6.00 -2.31 -20.72
CA ARG A 30 4.68 -2.12 -20.10
C ARG A 30 4.59 -0.80 -19.33
N TYR A 31 5.72 -0.37 -18.74
CA TYR A 31 5.82 0.91 -18.03
C TYR A 31 5.67 2.11 -18.98
N GLN A 32 6.15 2.02 -20.21
CA GLN A 32 6.03 3.08 -21.21
C GLN A 32 4.63 3.17 -21.85
N ASN A 33 3.84 2.09 -21.83
CA ASN A 33 2.44 2.11 -22.24
C ASN A 33 1.55 2.61 -21.09
N LYS A 34 1.51 3.93 -20.91
CA LYS A 34 0.85 4.69 -19.83
C LYS A 34 -0.62 4.37 -19.54
N ASN A 35 -1.27 3.46 -20.26
CA ASN A 35 -2.74 3.34 -20.24
C ASN A 35 -3.31 2.08 -19.57
N GLN A 36 -2.52 1.17 -18.98
CA GLN A 36 -3.10 -0.09 -18.49
C GLN A 36 -2.63 -0.63 -17.14
N ILE A 37 -1.51 -0.18 -16.57
CA ILE A 37 -1.02 -0.68 -15.27
C ILE A 37 -0.76 0.50 -14.34
N THR A 38 -1.46 0.55 -13.21
CA THR A 38 -1.14 1.49 -12.14
C THR A 38 0.22 1.13 -11.53
N ASN A 39 0.93 2.09 -10.97
CA ASN A 39 2.21 1.84 -10.30
C ASN A 39 2.07 0.76 -9.22
N ALA A 40 0.94 0.75 -8.48
CA ALA A 40 0.62 -0.30 -7.50
C ALA A 40 0.56 -1.70 -8.13
N GLU A 41 -0.10 -1.86 -9.29
CA GLU A 41 -0.20 -3.15 -9.98
C GLU A 41 1.17 -3.67 -10.45
N LEU A 42 2.07 -2.77 -10.85
CA LEU A 42 3.45 -3.13 -11.19
C LEU A 42 4.19 -3.70 -9.98
N ILE A 43 4.12 -3.02 -8.83
CA ILE A 43 4.79 -3.48 -7.61
C ILE A 43 4.25 -4.84 -7.17
N LEU A 44 2.94 -5.03 -7.20
CA LEU A 44 2.32 -6.31 -6.85
C LEU A 44 2.74 -7.44 -7.80
N ASP A 45 2.87 -7.17 -9.11
CA ASP A 45 3.39 -8.15 -10.08
C ASP A 45 4.87 -8.46 -9.81
N LEU A 46 5.69 -7.46 -9.50
CA LEU A 46 7.10 -7.65 -9.13
C LEU A 46 7.25 -8.54 -7.89
N LEU A 47 6.51 -8.28 -6.82
CA LEU A 47 6.50 -9.10 -5.61
C LEU A 47 6.10 -10.55 -5.93
N LYS A 48 5.03 -10.72 -6.70
CA LYS A 48 4.57 -12.06 -7.12
C LYS A 48 5.61 -12.79 -7.98
N THR A 49 6.34 -12.10 -8.86
CA THR A 49 7.40 -12.71 -9.67
C THR A 49 8.57 -13.21 -8.84
N LYS A 50 8.76 -12.67 -7.64
CA LYS A 50 9.74 -13.13 -6.65
C LYS A 50 9.18 -14.19 -5.68
N ASN A 51 8.04 -14.80 -6.03
CA ASN A 51 7.33 -15.83 -5.27
C ASN A 51 6.83 -15.34 -3.89
N PHE A 52 6.60 -14.03 -3.74
CA PHE A 52 5.91 -13.53 -2.56
C PHE A 52 4.43 -13.87 -2.64
N MET A 53 3.97 -14.71 -1.72
CA MET A 53 2.58 -15.21 -1.64
C MET A 53 2.10 -15.06 -0.19
N PRO A 54 1.52 -13.91 0.18
CA PRO A 54 1.12 -13.65 1.55
C PRO A 54 -0.06 -14.52 1.98
N GLU A 55 0.00 -15.04 3.21
CA GLU A 55 -1.13 -15.74 3.83
C GLU A 55 -2.22 -14.74 4.23
N TYR A 56 -1.82 -13.66 4.91
CA TYR A 56 -2.71 -12.57 5.30
C TYR A 56 -2.32 -11.27 4.60
N ILE A 57 -3.33 -10.52 4.20
CA ILE A 57 -3.20 -9.15 3.71
C ILE A 57 -4.08 -8.26 4.58
N ILE A 58 -3.45 -7.28 5.23
CA ILE A 58 -4.11 -6.33 6.10
C ILE A 58 -4.16 -4.98 5.37
N ASP A 59 -5.36 -4.41 5.21
CA ASP A 59 -5.60 -3.13 4.53
C ASP A 59 -6.19 -2.14 5.54
N ILE A 60 -5.37 -1.18 5.99
CA ILE A 60 -5.73 -0.21 7.04
C ILE A 60 -5.93 1.16 6.40
N GLY A 61 -7.05 1.82 6.75
CA GLY A 61 -7.55 2.96 6.01
C GLY A 61 -8.11 2.52 4.66
N CYS A 62 -8.75 1.34 4.65
CA CYS A 62 -9.17 0.68 3.40
C CYS A 62 -10.23 1.44 2.60
N GLY A 63 -10.87 2.47 3.19
CA GLY A 63 -12.01 3.15 2.60
C GLY A 63 -13.10 2.14 2.23
N TYR A 64 -13.51 2.14 0.98
CA TYR A 64 -14.46 1.14 0.47
C TYR A 64 -13.79 -0.04 -0.27
N GLY A 65 -12.52 -0.34 0.06
CA GLY A 65 -11.79 -1.52 -0.41
C GLY A 65 -11.31 -1.45 -1.86
N GLN A 66 -10.99 -0.27 -2.38
CA GLN A 66 -10.49 -0.15 -3.77
C GLN A 66 -9.12 -0.79 -3.94
N TRP A 67 -8.23 -0.57 -2.98
CA TRP A 67 -6.90 -1.16 -3.00
C TRP A 67 -6.97 -2.68 -2.83
N THR A 68 -7.78 -3.17 -1.88
CA THR A 68 -8.07 -4.60 -1.72
C THR A 68 -8.57 -5.26 -3.01
N LYS A 69 -9.43 -4.59 -3.81
CA LYS A 69 -9.88 -5.13 -5.10
C LYS A 69 -8.74 -5.30 -6.11
N LYS A 70 -7.71 -4.46 -6.07
CA LYS A 70 -6.49 -4.66 -6.89
C LYS A 70 -5.73 -5.88 -6.41
N LEU A 71 -5.49 -6.01 -5.08
CA LEU A 71 -4.77 -7.13 -4.49
C LEU A 71 -5.42 -8.48 -4.73
N LEU A 72 -6.73 -8.58 -4.71
CA LEU A 72 -7.48 -9.81 -4.98
C LEU A 72 -7.19 -10.39 -6.38
N LYS A 73 -6.77 -9.57 -7.35
CA LYS A 73 -6.34 -10.04 -8.68
C LYS A 73 -4.98 -10.76 -8.62
N PHE A 74 -4.10 -10.33 -7.72
CA PHE A 74 -2.73 -10.87 -7.59
C PHE A 74 -2.65 -12.01 -6.59
N TYR A 75 -3.41 -11.90 -5.48
CA TYR A 75 -3.38 -12.81 -4.34
C TYR A 75 -4.79 -13.33 -3.99
N PRO A 76 -5.47 -14.05 -4.89
CA PRO A 76 -6.87 -14.47 -4.69
C PRO A 76 -7.06 -15.46 -3.52
N SER A 77 -6.00 -16.15 -3.11
CA SER A 77 -6.03 -17.14 -2.02
C SER A 77 -5.69 -16.59 -0.64
N SER A 78 -5.17 -15.37 -0.56
CA SER A 78 -4.84 -14.73 0.72
C SER A 78 -6.09 -14.41 1.54
N ARG A 79 -5.97 -14.35 2.86
CA ARG A 79 -7.01 -13.89 3.78
C ARG A 79 -6.90 -12.37 3.96
N TYR A 80 -7.99 -11.67 3.77
CA TYR A 80 -8.03 -10.21 3.82
C TYR A 80 -8.74 -9.72 5.06
N LEU A 81 -8.05 -8.86 5.84
CA LEU A 81 -8.60 -8.15 6.99
C LEU A 81 -8.53 -6.65 6.73
N LEU A 82 -9.67 -6.00 6.61
CA LEU A 82 -9.79 -4.60 6.28
C LEU A 82 -10.20 -3.80 7.51
N PHE A 83 -9.57 -2.64 7.69
CA PHE A 83 -9.88 -1.74 8.81
C PHE A 83 -10.11 -0.33 8.29
N ASP A 84 -11.16 0.30 8.79
CA ASP A 84 -11.46 1.71 8.50
C ASP A 84 -12.16 2.35 9.70
N ALA A 85 -11.94 3.65 9.94
CA ALA A 85 -12.61 4.37 11.03
C ALA A 85 -13.94 5.01 10.60
N ASP A 86 -14.15 5.20 9.29
CA ASP A 86 -15.36 5.84 8.77
C ASP A 86 -16.50 4.84 8.57
N LYS A 87 -17.55 4.99 9.39
CA LYS A 87 -18.78 4.19 9.33
C LYS A 87 -19.53 4.30 7.99
N ASN A 88 -19.30 5.37 7.22
CA ASN A 88 -19.92 5.56 5.91
C ASN A 88 -19.45 4.53 4.86
N ASN A 89 -18.36 3.82 5.13
CA ASN A 89 -17.84 2.78 4.25
C ASN A 89 -18.52 1.41 4.40
N ILE A 90 -19.35 1.21 5.45
CA ILE A 90 -19.96 -0.09 5.82
C ILE A 90 -20.70 -0.75 4.66
N GLU A 91 -21.58 -0.02 3.97
CA GLU A 91 -22.38 -0.59 2.87
C GLU A 91 -21.50 -1.15 1.74
N LYS A 92 -20.48 -0.39 1.34
CA LYS A 92 -19.55 -0.79 0.27
C LYS A 92 -18.65 -1.94 0.70
N LEU A 93 -18.22 -1.97 1.97
CA LEU A 93 -17.43 -3.06 2.54
C LEU A 93 -18.27 -4.34 2.70
N ASN A 94 -19.56 -4.24 3.02
CA ASN A 94 -20.49 -5.38 3.01
C ASN A 94 -20.61 -6.00 1.62
N VAL A 95 -20.73 -5.18 0.56
CA VAL A 95 -20.74 -5.68 -0.82
C VAL A 95 -19.46 -6.45 -1.14
N LEU A 96 -18.30 -5.93 -0.72
CA LEU A 96 -17.02 -6.59 -0.95
C LEU A 96 -16.92 -7.93 -0.19
N LYS A 97 -17.26 -7.93 1.12
CA LYS A 97 -17.29 -9.13 1.96
C LYS A 97 -18.22 -10.21 1.41
N ASN A 98 -19.43 -9.82 0.94
CA ASN A 98 -20.39 -10.78 0.39
C ASN A 98 -19.94 -11.36 -0.95
N LYS A 99 -19.10 -10.64 -1.69
CA LYS A 99 -18.56 -11.11 -2.98
C LYS A 99 -17.35 -12.05 -2.82
N TYR A 100 -16.56 -11.88 -1.75
CA TYR A 100 -15.31 -12.61 -1.54
C TYR A 100 -15.26 -13.23 -0.14
N ASN A 101 -15.36 -14.55 -0.07
CA ASN A 101 -15.44 -15.31 1.20
C ASN A 101 -14.16 -15.18 2.06
N ASN A 102 -13.04 -14.80 1.47
CA ASN A 102 -11.75 -14.58 2.14
C ASN A 102 -11.53 -13.13 2.56
N VAL A 103 -12.54 -12.26 2.45
CA VAL A 103 -12.49 -10.86 2.87
C VAL A 103 -13.36 -10.65 4.12
N SER A 104 -12.78 -10.05 5.14
CA SER A 104 -13.49 -9.56 6.33
C SER A 104 -13.10 -8.11 6.61
N TYR A 105 -13.94 -7.38 7.35
CA TYR A 105 -13.64 -6.00 7.72
C TYR A 105 -14.12 -5.67 9.12
N LYS A 106 -13.52 -4.64 9.73
CA LYS A 106 -13.95 -4.04 10.98
C LYS A 106 -13.90 -2.52 10.89
N ILE A 107 -14.94 -1.86 11.39
CA ILE A 107 -14.94 -0.40 11.55
C ILE A 107 -14.41 -0.07 12.93
N CYS A 108 -13.21 0.43 13.00
CA CYS A 108 -12.56 0.90 14.21
C CYS A 108 -11.42 1.89 13.88
N LEU A 109 -11.12 2.76 14.81
CA LEU A 109 -9.92 3.59 14.77
C LEU A 109 -8.76 2.79 15.37
N LEU A 110 -7.67 2.67 14.61
CA LEU A 110 -6.45 2.01 15.05
C LEU A 110 -5.41 3.03 15.50
N SER A 111 -4.71 2.73 16.60
CA SER A 111 -3.61 3.54 17.14
C SER A 111 -2.64 2.67 17.96
N ASP A 112 -1.72 3.30 18.66
CA ASP A 112 -0.76 2.68 19.59
C ASP A 112 -1.38 2.34 20.95
N ASP A 113 -2.58 2.88 21.25
CA ASP A 113 -3.26 2.74 22.55
C ASP A 113 -4.79 2.64 22.40
N ASN A 114 -5.50 2.58 23.55
CA ASN A 114 -6.97 2.53 23.63
C ASN A 114 -7.53 3.84 24.20
N LYS A 115 -7.13 4.99 23.63
CA LYS A 115 -7.60 6.32 24.04
C LYS A 115 -8.62 6.90 23.09
N SER A 116 -9.31 7.95 23.52
CA SER A 116 -10.18 8.75 22.65
C SER A 116 -9.35 9.74 21.84
N TYR A 117 -9.61 9.79 20.55
CA TYR A 117 -8.98 10.72 19.61
C TYR A 117 -10.04 11.55 18.89
N LYS A 118 -9.72 12.81 18.60
CA LYS A 118 -10.44 13.58 17.60
C LYS A 118 -10.15 12.98 16.23
N PHE A 119 -11.19 12.59 15.52
CA PHE A 119 -11.09 12.08 14.16
C PHE A 119 -11.71 13.11 13.21
N TYR A 120 -10.88 13.63 12.30
CA TYR A 120 -11.26 14.62 11.30
C TYR A 120 -11.76 13.91 10.06
N ASN A 121 -13.09 13.70 9.99
CA ASN A 121 -13.73 12.96 8.90
C ASN A 121 -14.00 13.88 7.72
N MET A 122 -13.47 13.54 6.55
CA MET A 122 -13.72 14.18 5.27
C MET A 122 -13.87 13.18 4.11
N GLY A 123 -14.09 11.90 4.41
CA GLY A 123 -14.07 10.81 3.45
C GLY A 123 -12.63 10.42 3.11
N TYR A 124 -12.18 10.66 1.89
CA TYR A 124 -10.76 10.53 1.56
C TYR A 124 -9.92 11.57 2.33
N GLY A 125 -8.82 11.14 2.90
CA GLY A 125 -7.95 12.01 3.68
C GLY A 125 -8.36 12.19 5.15
N SER A 126 -9.29 11.38 5.67
CA SER A 126 -9.66 11.38 7.09
C SER A 126 -8.49 10.95 7.97
N SER A 127 -8.25 11.66 9.09
CA SER A 127 -7.11 11.44 9.98
C SER A 127 -7.43 11.77 11.44
N ILE A 128 -6.58 11.30 12.36
CA ILE A 128 -6.50 11.82 13.73
C ILE A 128 -5.67 13.11 13.81
N PHE A 129 -4.94 13.45 12.77
CA PHE A 129 -4.19 14.69 12.66
C PHE A 129 -5.01 15.76 11.95
N GLU A 130 -4.90 16.99 12.42
CA GLU A 130 -5.55 18.14 11.81
C GLU A 130 -4.81 18.53 10.52
N GLU A 131 -5.50 18.45 9.39
CA GLU A 131 -4.95 18.89 8.13
C GLU A 131 -4.94 20.43 8.03
N GLN A 132 -3.89 21.00 7.46
CA GLN A 132 -3.68 22.47 7.40
C GLN A 132 -4.33 23.13 6.17
N THR A 133 -5.34 22.51 5.57
CA THR A 133 -6.07 23.09 4.44
C THR A 133 -7.41 23.71 4.88
N SER A 134 -8.04 24.46 3.97
CA SER A 134 -9.36 25.09 4.18
C SER A 134 -10.55 24.13 4.03
N HIS A 135 -10.32 22.84 3.76
CA HIS A 135 -11.41 21.87 3.57
C HIS A 135 -12.20 21.66 4.87
N LYS A 136 -13.55 21.72 4.75
CA LYS A 136 -14.43 21.47 5.90
C LYS A 136 -14.39 20.00 6.30
N ARG A 137 -14.26 19.73 7.61
CA ARG A 137 -14.23 18.38 8.20
C ARG A 137 -15.27 18.29 9.30
N LYS A 138 -15.84 17.10 9.43
CA LYS A 138 -16.64 16.75 10.60
C LYS A 138 -15.71 16.15 11.64
N VAL A 139 -15.57 16.80 12.79
CA VAL A 139 -14.78 16.28 13.91
C VAL A 139 -15.69 15.41 14.78
N VAL A 140 -15.25 14.19 15.04
CA VAL A 140 -15.92 13.24 15.95
C VAL A 140 -14.88 12.67 16.91
N GLU A 141 -15.29 12.29 18.12
CA GLU A 141 -14.44 11.54 19.05
C GLU A 141 -14.64 10.05 18.85
N ILE A 142 -13.54 9.31 18.68
CA ILE A 142 -13.54 7.86 18.52
C ILE A 142 -12.50 7.26 19.47
N THR A 143 -12.90 6.25 20.24
CA THR A 143 -11.95 5.46 21.02
C THR A 143 -11.21 4.51 20.09
N SER A 144 -9.88 4.55 20.15
CA SER A 144 -9.01 3.68 19.39
C SER A 144 -8.90 2.28 20.00
N THR A 145 -8.40 1.36 19.19
CA THR A 145 -7.91 0.04 19.60
C THR A 145 -6.55 -0.20 18.97
N THR A 146 -5.80 -1.17 19.45
CA THR A 146 -4.51 -1.52 18.85
C THR A 146 -4.68 -2.62 17.81
N LEU A 147 -3.89 -2.55 16.72
CA LEU A 147 -3.96 -3.58 15.70
C LEU A 147 -3.63 -4.98 16.25
N ASN A 148 -2.72 -5.09 17.23
CA ASN A 148 -2.40 -6.37 17.87
C ASN A 148 -3.60 -7.04 18.59
N GLN A 149 -4.58 -6.24 19.07
CA GLN A 149 -5.81 -6.75 19.67
C GLN A 149 -6.82 -7.25 18.64
N GLU A 150 -6.76 -6.70 17.44
CA GLU A 150 -7.73 -6.95 16.37
C GLU A 150 -7.31 -8.07 15.41
N LEU A 151 -6.02 -8.40 15.37
CA LEU A 151 -5.51 -9.46 14.50
C LEU A 151 -5.79 -10.85 15.08
N PRO A 152 -6.14 -11.84 14.23
CA PRO A 152 -6.33 -13.21 14.67
C PRO A 152 -5.01 -13.80 15.17
N PRO A 153 -5.05 -14.59 16.28
CA PRO A 153 -3.82 -15.16 16.87
C PRO A 153 -2.98 -15.99 15.90
N GLU A 154 -3.63 -16.71 14.99
CA GLU A 154 -2.99 -17.55 13.99
C GLU A 154 -2.13 -16.77 12.97
N LEU A 155 -2.39 -15.47 12.76
CA LEU A 155 -1.55 -14.63 11.92
C LEU A 155 -0.09 -14.61 12.40
N LYS A 156 0.12 -14.68 13.70
CA LYS A 156 1.46 -14.68 14.32
C LYS A 156 2.29 -15.92 13.97
N ASN A 157 1.65 -16.99 13.51
CA ASN A 157 2.33 -18.21 13.06
C ASN A 157 2.91 -18.09 11.65
N HIS A 158 2.61 -16.99 10.96
CA HIS A 158 3.06 -16.70 9.60
C HIS A 158 3.97 -15.47 9.62
N THR A 159 5.07 -15.53 8.86
CA THR A 159 6.00 -14.40 8.69
C THR A 159 5.93 -13.78 7.30
N ASN A 160 5.09 -14.33 6.43
CA ASN A 160 4.95 -13.95 5.03
C ASN A 160 3.63 -13.19 4.80
N ASN A 161 3.34 -12.18 5.64
CA ASN A 161 2.13 -11.38 5.51
C ASN A 161 2.45 -10.02 4.89
N LEU A 162 1.42 -9.38 4.33
CA LEU A 162 1.47 -8.02 3.80
C LEU A 162 0.53 -7.13 4.60
N ILE A 163 0.99 -5.94 4.93
CA ILE A 163 0.15 -4.88 5.50
C ILE A 163 0.30 -3.60 4.69
N LYS A 164 -0.83 -2.96 4.36
CA LYS A 164 -0.87 -1.59 3.83
C LYS A 164 -1.51 -0.67 4.87
N LEU A 165 -0.91 0.49 5.06
CA LEU A 165 -1.44 1.56 5.89
C LEU A 165 -1.58 2.85 5.07
N ASP A 166 -2.77 3.42 5.11
CA ASP A 166 -3.14 4.68 4.47
C ASP A 166 -4.10 5.41 5.42
N VAL A 167 -3.55 5.93 6.50
CA VAL A 167 -4.30 6.56 7.62
C VAL A 167 -3.88 8.01 7.84
N GLN A 168 -3.33 8.59 6.79
CA GLN A 168 -3.08 10.02 6.64
C GLN A 168 -2.25 10.60 7.79
N GLY A 169 -1.08 9.97 8.04
CA GLY A 169 -0.08 10.38 9.02
C GLY A 169 -0.07 9.57 10.32
N ALA A 170 -1.06 8.69 10.56
CA ALA A 170 -1.10 7.88 11.78
C ALA A 170 -0.44 6.48 11.61
N GLU A 171 0.25 6.22 10.49
CA GLU A 171 0.82 4.92 10.13
C GLU A 171 1.76 4.39 11.21
N LEU A 172 2.66 5.23 11.73
CA LEU A 172 3.63 4.81 12.75
C LEU A 172 2.96 4.48 14.09
N LYS A 173 1.89 5.21 14.47
CA LYS A 173 1.09 4.89 15.65
C LYS A 173 0.42 3.52 15.53
N VAL A 174 -0.15 3.22 14.38
CA VAL A 174 -0.76 1.91 14.11
C VAL A 174 0.28 0.79 14.15
N LEU A 175 1.47 1.02 13.57
CA LEU A 175 2.57 0.05 13.64
C LEU A 175 3.08 -0.16 15.06
N ASP A 176 3.16 0.87 15.90
CA ASP A 176 3.49 0.71 17.33
C ASP A 176 2.44 -0.10 18.09
N GLY A 177 1.17 0.02 17.69
CA GLY A 177 0.07 -0.81 18.18
C GLY A 177 0.18 -2.30 17.84
N LEU A 178 1.05 -2.70 16.89
CA LEU A 178 1.36 -4.11 16.60
C LEU A 178 2.29 -4.74 17.62
N LYS A 179 3.14 -3.96 18.29
CA LYS A 179 4.20 -4.47 19.16
C LYS A 179 5.06 -5.52 18.42
N GLU A 180 5.35 -6.65 19.04
CA GLU A 180 6.12 -7.75 18.46
C GLU A 180 5.45 -8.41 17.24
N THR A 181 4.13 -8.23 17.07
CA THR A 181 3.40 -8.79 15.92
C THR A 181 3.81 -8.14 14.58
N ILE A 182 4.49 -7.00 14.60
CA ILE A 182 5.11 -6.42 13.39
C ILE A 182 6.06 -7.43 12.72
N ASN A 183 6.64 -8.34 13.52
CA ASN A 183 7.50 -9.41 13.05
C ASN A 183 6.78 -10.48 12.22
N SER A 184 5.49 -10.48 12.10
CA SER A 184 4.72 -11.39 11.23
C SER A 184 4.56 -10.88 9.80
N PHE A 185 5.04 -9.67 9.51
CA PHE A 185 4.93 -9.07 8.18
C PHE A 185 6.25 -9.12 7.42
N GLU A 186 6.23 -9.59 6.19
CA GLU A 186 7.34 -9.57 5.26
C GLU A 186 7.39 -8.25 4.47
N VAL A 187 6.20 -7.75 4.11
CA VAL A 187 6.02 -6.53 3.32
C VAL A 187 5.11 -5.56 4.07
N ILE A 188 5.57 -4.32 4.23
CA ILE A 188 4.81 -3.20 4.78
C ILE A 188 4.75 -2.11 3.72
N ILE A 189 3.53 -1.66 3.38
CA ILE A 189 3.30 -0.56 2.46
C ILE A 189 2.73 0.61 3.25
N LEU A 190 3.37 1.78 3.16
CA LEU A 190 2.96 2.99 3.87
C LEU A 190 2.75 4.14 2.88
N GLU A 191 1.64 4.86 3.00
CA GLU A 191 1.56 6.20 2.42
C GLU A 191 2.40 7.16 3.25
N VAL A 192 3.27 7.92 2.59
CA VAL A 192 4.26 8.77 3.25
C VAL A 192 4.22 10.19 2.68
N SER A 193 4.26 11.19 3.55
CA SER A 193 4.27 12.61 3.18
C SER A 193 5.68 13.19 3.20
N LEU A 194 5.97 14.07 2.23
CA LEU A 194 7.19 14.89 2.19
C LEU A 194 7.00 16.25 2.85
N HIS A 195 5.76 16.70 3.00
CA HIS A 195 5.42 17.99 3.54
C HIS A 195 4.44 17.85 4.70
N ASN A 196 4.51 18.76 5.64
CA ASN A 196 3.67 18.81 6.84
C ASN A 196 2.24 19.27 6.50
N TYR A 197 1.55 18.43 5.76
CA TYR A 197 0.19 18.61 5.29
C TYR A 197 -0.82 18.34 6.42
N ASN A 198 -0.60 17.28 7.18
CA ASN A 198 -1.28 16.99 8.43
C ASN A 198 -0.38 17.47 9.58
N LYS A 199 -0.89 18.35 10.44
CA LYS A 199 -0.14 18.96 11.53
C LYS A 199 0.46 17.88 12.44
N ASP A 200 1.77 17.99 12.69
CA ASP A 200 2.53 17.08 13.55
C ASP A 200 2.57 15.60 13.09
N SER A 201 2.17 15.29 11.85
CA SER A 201 2.33 13.94 11.29
C SER A 201 3.79 13.65 10.92
N PRO A 202 4.23 12.38 11.02
CA PRO A 202 5.56 11.98 10.58
C PRO A 202 5.78 12.26 9.10
N LEU A 203 6.98 12.74 8.75
CA LEU A 203 7.44 12.91 7.38
C LEU A 203 8.31 11.72 6.95
N PHE A 204 8.71 11.70 5.69
CA PHE A 204 9.48 10.61 5.09
C PHE A 204 10.74 10.21 5.87
N ASP A 205 11.51 11.17 6.37
CA ASP A 205 12.72 10.92 7.16
C ASP A 205 12.40 10.22 8.50
N ASN A 206 11.32 10.62 9.17
CA ASN A 206 10.84 9.96 10.39
C ASN A 206 10.42 8.52 10.10
N VAL A 207 9.68 8.31 9.01
CA VAL A 207 9.23 6.96 8.59
C VAL A 207 10.46 6.09 8.26
N MET A 208 11.43 6.60 7.50
CA MET A 208 12.64 5.86 7.16
C MET A 208 13.42 5.42 8.40
N ASN A 209 13.63 6.34 9.36
CA ASN A 209 14.33 6.03 10.61
C ASN A 209 13.57 4.98 11.43
N TYR A 210 12.24 5.14 11.56
CA TYR A 210 11.39 4.20 12.28
C TYR A 210 11.46 2.80 11.68
N MET A 211 11.26 2.66 10.37
CA MET A 211 11.27 1.38 9.68
C MET A 211 12.63 0.69 9.77
N ASN A 212 13.72 1.45 9.70
CA ASN A 212 15.08 0.94 9.89
C ASN A 212 15.28 0.34 11.29
N VAL A 213 14.83 1.04 12.34
CA VAL A 213 14.89 0.55 13.74
C VAL A 213 14.04 -0.72 13.91
N LYS A 214 12.90 -0.83 13.22
CA LYS A 214 12.04 -2.03 13.25
C LYS A 214 12.56 -3.19 12.38
N GLY A 215 13.72 -3.05 11.72
CA GLY A 215 14.34 -4.11 10.93
C GLY A 215 13.80 -4.25 9.50
N PHE A 216 13.25 -3.17 8.97
CA PHE A 216 12.77 -3.07 7.58
C PHE A 216 13.60 -2.08 6.79
N ARG A 217 13.68 -2.29 5.48
CA ARG A 217 14.32 -1.37 4.55
C ARG A 217 13.42 -1.04 3.38
N LEU A 218 13.59 0.16 2.83
CA LEU A 218 12.89 0.57 1.63
C LEU A 218 13.27 -0.34 0.45
N TYR A 219 12.23 -0.84 -0.23
CA TYR A 219 12.34 -1.73 -1.39
C TYR A 219 11.96 -1.04 -2.69
N ASP A 220 10.86 -0.27 -2.68
CA ASP A 220 10.36 0.44 -3.85
C ASP A 220 9.44 1.60 -3.46
N LEU A 221 9.07 2.42 -4.45
CA LEU A 221 8.17 3.58 -4.35
C LEU A 221 7.14 3.54 -5.48
N PHE A 222 5.90 3.95 -5.21
CA PHE A 222 4.87 4.06 -6.24
C PHE A 222 3.80 5.12 -5.88
N ASP A 223 2.83 5.34 -6.78
CA ASP A 223 1.70 6.27 -6.64
C ASP A 223 2.13 7.68 -6.17
N LEU A 224 3.09 8.27 -6.90
CA LEU A 224 3.64 9.60 -6.63
C LEU A 224 2.56 10.68 -6.83
N LYS A 225 2.13 11.31 -5.74
CA LYS A 225 1.13 12.38 -5.74
C LYS A 225 1.81 13.74 -5.78
N ARG A 226 1.44 14.55 -6.76
CA ARG A 226 1.99 15.89 -6.97
C ARG A 226 0.92 16.96 -6.91
N LEU A 227 1.28 18.17 -6.47
CA LEU A 227 0.45 19.37 -6.46
C LEU A 227 1.18 20.56 -7.08
N GLY A 228 0.46 21.69 -7.20
CA GLY A 228 0.97 22.95 -7.75
C GLY A 228 0.84 23.03 -9.26
N GLU A 229 1.24 24.18 -9.82
CA GLU A 229 1.27 24.37 -11.27
C GLU A 229 2.20 23.35 -11.93
N ASN A 230 1.69 22.67 -12.96
CA ASN A 230 2.40 21.61 -13.68
C ASN A 230 2.89 20.45 -12.77
N GLU A 231 2.17 20.15 -11.69
CA GLU A 231 2.54 19.09 -10.73
C GLU A 231 3.97 19.26 -10.18
N SER A 232 4.38 20.49 -9.92
CA SER A 232 5.75 20.86 -9.56
C SER A 232 6.21 20.33 -8.18
N PHE A 233 5.27 20.03 -7.28
CA PHE A 233 5.57 19.56 -5.92
C PHE A 233 5.14 18.12 -5.71
N LEU A 234 6.09 17.23 -5.42
CA LEU A 234 5.80 15.90 -4.89
C LEU A 234 5.43 16.04 -3.42
N ILE A 235 4.22 15.59 -3.05
CA ILE A 235 3.68 15.73 -1.71
C ILE A 235 3.60 14.42 -0.93
N GLN A 236 3.21 13.34 -1.60
CA GLN A 236 3.00 12.01 -1.01
C GLN A 236 3.34 10.92 -2.02
N PHE A 237 3.65 9.74 -1.53
CA PHE A 237 3.83 8.52 -2.29
C PHE A 237 3.71 7.29 -1.39
N ASP A 238 3.47 6.14 -1.99
CA ASP A 238 3.50 4.87 -1.28
C ASP A 238 4.93 4.30 -1.24
N CYS A 239 5.40 3.95 -0.05
CA CYS A 239 6.66 3.26 0.20
C CYS A 239 6.43 1.78 0.43
N VAL A 240 7.18 0.92 -0.24
CA VAL A 240 7.22 -0.51 0.03
C VAL A 240 8.45 -0.83 0.87
N PHE A 241 8.23 -1.33 2.06
CA PHE A 241 9.29 -1.81 2.94
C PHE A 241 9.27 -3.33 3.01
N VAL A 242 10.46 -3.93 3.06
CA VAL A 242 10.64 -5.37 3.26
C VAL A 242 11.61 -5.61 4.41
N ARG A 243 11.53 -6.79 5.04
CA ARG A 243 12.47 -7.15 6.10
C ARG A 243 13.91 -7.12 5.61
N ASN A 244 14.84 -6.76 6.50
CA ASN A 244 16.27 -6.69 6.17
C ASN A 244 16.85 -8.05 5.71
N ASN A 245 16.28 -9.15 6.15
CA ASN A 245 16.66 -10.52 5.77
C ASN A 245 15.73 -11.15 4.72
N SER A 246 14.92 -10.34 4.03
CA SER A 246 13.97 -10.81 3.03
C SER A 246 14.64 -11.42 1.81
N ASN A 247 14.11 -12.55 1.33
CA ASN A 247 14.50 -13.13 0.05
C ASN A 247 14.12 -12.24 -1.15
N LEU A 248 13.19 -11.28 -0.97
CA LEU A 248 12.82 -10.28 -1.98
C LEU A 248 14.02 -9.41 -2.36
N LEU A 249 14.98 -9.24 -1.46
CA LEU A 249 16.21 -8.44 -1.66
C LEU A 249 17.28 -9.16 -2.49
N ASN A 250 17.13 -10.46 -2.76
CA ASN A 250 18.08 -11.22 -3.54
C ASN A 250 18.02 -10.77 -5.01
N VAL A 251 19.01 -9.97 -5.42
CA VAL A 251 19.21 -9.52 -6.79
C VAL A 251 20.47 -10.19 -7.34
N LYS A 252 20.33 -10.82 -8.50
CA LYS A 252 21.51 -11.23 -9.29
C LYS A 252 21.85 -10.06 -10.23
N PHE A 253 22.95 -9.40 -9.97
CA PHE A 253 23.51 -8.39 -10.87
C PHE A 253 24.28 -9.06 -11.98
#